data_5c9591c44d1298f475b24bb13d53831d
#
_entry.id   5c9591c44d1298f475b24bb13d53831d
#
_cell.length_a   1.000
_cell.length_b   1.000
_cell.length_c   1.000
_cell.angle_alpha   90.00
_cell.angle_beta   90.00
_cell.angle_gamma   90.00
#
_symmetry.space_group_name_H-M   'P 1'
#
loop_
_entity.id
_entity.type
_entity.pdbx_description
1 polymer ?
#
loop_
_entity_poly.entity_id
_entity_poly.type
_entity_poly.pdbx_seq_one_letter_code
_entity_poly.pdbx_strand_id
1 'polypeptide(L)'
;ALDFFKYWSVAPEFRGIGEKDVESALKVDITIEGDGWYADSTAKESYAIMGNIAYPISSYNLNFENYSDNRKKLLEAGVIINFPIGDLEISASREQLQYTDRSKNALLSKLKDIVDKLPDVLAGALADCKTYWDAKIIYNELFYHGGSLFALKDVIKKVGISYTDKNGKKWNMKHNHFDTSKYGKDI
;
A
#
# COMPACT_ATOMS: atom_id res chain seq x y z
N ALA A 1 14.65 -11.60 -13.49
CA ALA A 1 15.92 -11.06 -12.99
C ALA A 1 15.81 -9.56 -12.68
N LEU A 2 15.19 -8.73 -13.55
CA LEU A 2 15.05 -7.29 -13.34
C LEU A 2 14.20 -6.94 -12.11
N ASP A 3 13.14 -7.70 -11.83
CA ASP A 3 12.23 -7.49 -10.68
C ASP A 3 12.97 -7.45 -9.33
N PHE A 4 14.12 -8.10 -9.24
CA PHE A 4 14.98 -8.08 -8.04
C PHE A 4 15.49 -6.68 -7.72
N PHE A 5 15.71 -5.85 -8.72
CA PHE A 5 16.24 -4.50 -8.57
C PHE A 5 15.16 -3.42 -8.46
N LYS A 6 13.90 -3.81 -8.55
CA LYS A 6 12.75 -2.88 -8.60
C LYS A 6 12.73 -1.89 -7.43
N TYR A 7 13.09 -2.34 -6.24
CA TYR A 7 13.03 -1.53 -5.03
C TYR A 7 14.41 -1.07 -4.53
N TRP A 8 15.42 -1.10 -5.40
CA TRP A 8 16.72 -0.58 -5.06
C TRP A 8 16.73 0.95 -5.11
N SER A 9 17.37 1.59 -4.13
CA SER A 9 17.52 3.05 -4.09
C SER A 9 18.31 3.60 -5.29
N VAL A 10 19.25 2.81 -5.81
CA VAL A 10 20.01 3.10 -7.04
C VAL A 10 20.01 1.85 -7.89
N ALA A 11 19.32 1.91 -9.03
CA ALA A 11 19.30 0.80 -9.98
C ALA A 11 20.69 0.65 -10.65
N PRO A 12 21.17 -0.59 -10.84
CA PRO A 12 22.41 -0.83 -11.58
C PRO A 12 22.20 -0.52 -13.08
N GLU A 13 23.32 -0.30 -13.79
CA GLU A 13 23.32 -0.18 -15.25
C GLU A 13 23.08 -1.56 -15.89
N PHE A 14 22.03 -1.67 -16.69
CA PHE A 14 21.72 -2.91 -17.42
C PHE A 14 22.24 -2.84 -18.85
N ARG A 15 23.05 -3.82 -19.26
CA ARG A 15 23.59 -3.92 -20.63
C ARG A 15 22.96 -5.09 -21.37
N GLY A 16 22.61 -4.87 -22.64
CA GLY A 16 22.03 -5.90 -23.50
C GLY A 16 20.53 -6.15 -23.28
N ILE A 17 19.86 -5.28 -22.52
CA ILE A 17 18.41 -5.30 -22.31
C ILE A 17 17.85 -4.00 -22.88
N GLY A 18 16.67 -4.05 -23.52
CA GLY A 18 16.00 -2.86 -24.04
C GLY A 18 15.63 -1.88 -22.92
N GLU A 19 15.86 -0.59 -23.14
CA GLU A 19 15.61 0.47 -22.15
C GLU A 19 14.14 0.46 -21.67
N LYS A 20 13.18 0.26 -22.59
CA LYS A 20 11.75 0.14 -22.26
C LYS A 20 11.42 -1.07 -21.39
N ASP A 21 12.14 -2.18 -21.56
CA ASP A 21 11.93 -3.38 -20.75
C ASP A 21 12.44 -3.16 -19.33
N VAL A 22 13.56 -2.44 -19.19
CA VAL A 22 14.10 -2.03 -17.90
C VAL A 22 13.15 -1.08 -17.18
N GLU A 23 12.71 -0.01 -17.85
CA GLU A 23 11.75 0.95 -17.30
C GLU A 23 10.45 0.27 -16.84
N SER A 24 9.90 -0.62 -17.68
CA SER A 24 8.67 -1.35 -17.35
C SER A 24 8.85 -2.27 -16.14
N ALA A 25 9.98 -2.96 -16.04
CA ALA A 25 10.25 -3.89 -14.94
C ALA A 25 10.54 -3.18 -13.61
N LEU A 26 11.18 -2.02 -13.67
CA LEU A 26 11.55 -1.23 -12.48
C LEU A 26 10.49 -0.20 -12.10
N LYS A 27 9.40 -0.10 -12.85
CA LYS A 27 8.33 0.86 -12.56
C LYS A 27 7.72 0.60 -11.18
N VAL A 28 7.74 1.62 -10.33
CA VAL A 28 7.02 1.70 -9.07
C VAL A 28 5.92 2.74 -9.23
N ASP A 29 4.69 2.39 -8.88
CA ASP A 29 3.54 3.29 -8.96
C ASP A 29 2.94 3.44 -7.56
N ILE A 30 3.44 4.45 -6.86
CA ILE A 30 3.06 4.73 -5.47
C ILE A 30 1.68 5.37 -5.46
N THR A 31 0.72 4.69 -4.86
CA THR A 31 -0.67 5.16 -4.74
C THR A 31 -0.94 5.86 -3.41
N ILE A 32 -0.26 5.42 -2.37
CA ILE A 32 -0.29 6.04 -1.04
C ILE A 32 1.00 5.70 -0.32
N GLU A 33 1.48 6.61 0.50
CA GLU A 33 2.69 6.43 1.30
C GLU A 33 2.51 6.93 2.73
N GLY A 34 3.27 6.35 3.64
CA GLY A 34 3.35 6.74 5.04
C GLY A 34 4.76 6.54 5.56
N ASP A 35 4.94 6.69 6.87
CA ASP A 35 6.25 6.58 7.50
C ASP A 35 6.83 5.16 7.38
N GLY A 36 7.81 5.03 6.49
CA GLY A 36 8.54 3.79 6.24
C GLY A 36 7.74 2.72 5.49
N TRP A 37 6.71 3.09 4.74
CA TRP A 37 5.95 2.20 3.88
C TRP A 37 5.24 2.93 2.75
N TYR A 38 4.89 2.22 1.69
CA TYR A 38 4.00 2.71 0.62
C TYR A 38 3.27 1.55 -0.04
N ALA A 39 2.16 1.85 -0.73
CA ALA A 39 1.47 0.90 -1.58
C ALA A 39 1.89 1.12 -3.04
N ASP A 40 2.34 0.04 -3.69
CA ASP A 40 2.72 0.03 -5.11
C ASP A 40 1.68 -0.75 -5.91
N SER A 41 0.92 -0.04 -6.77
CA SER A 41 -0.13 -0.63 -7.60
C SER A 41 0.39 -1.66 -8.60
N THR A 42 1.70 -1.65 -8.88
CA THR A 42 2.37 -2.60 -9.78
C THR A 42 2.99 -3.79 -9.03
N ALA A 43 2.93 -3.81 -7.69
CA ALA A 43 3.45 -4.91 -6.89
C ALA A 43 2.54 -6.14 -7.00
N LYS A 44 3.13 -7.31 -7.22
CA LYS A 44 2.41 -8.59 -7.28
C LYS A 44 2.05 -9.11 -5.88
N GLU A 45 2.83 -8.73 -4.88
CA GLU A 45 2.70 -9.11 -3.49
C GLU A 45 3.35 -8.05 -2.60
N SER A 46 3.19 -8.16 -1.29
CA SER A 46 3.82 -7.24 -0.35
C SER A 46 5.24 -7.66 -0.02
N TYR A 47 6.11 -6.67 0.17
CA TYR A 47 7.54 -6.88 0.43
C TYR A 47 8.01 -6.16 1.68
N ALA A 48 8.93 -6.81 2.40
CA ALA A 48 9.77 -6.18 3.41
C ALA A 48 11.13 -5.83 2.77
N ILE A 49 11.50 -4.56 2.79
CA ILE A 49 12.78 -4.10 2.27
C ILE A 49 13.76 -3.95 3.44
N MET A 50 14.90 -4.63 3.36
CA MET A 50 16.05 -4.42 4.23
C MET A 50 17.27 -4.02 3.40
N GLY A 51 17.73 -2.79 3.57
CA GLY A 51 18.73 -2.21 2.67
C GLY A 51 18.16 -2.06 1.25
N ASN A 52 18.75 -2.78 0.29
CA ASN A 52 18.29 -2.77 -1.11
C ASN A 52 17.54 -4.06 -1.51
N ILE A 53 17.34 -5.00 -0.58
CA ILE A 53 16.75 -6.30 -0.93
C ILE A 53 15.30 -6.33 -0.47
N ALA A 54 14.40 -6.66 -1.42
CA ALA A 54 13.00 -6.86 -1.16
C ALA A 54 12.70 -8.34 -0.91
N TYR A 55 12.18 -8.64 0.26
CA TYR A 55 11.78 -9.98 0.68
C TYR A 55 10.27 -10.10 0.64
N PRO A 56 9.69 -11.07 -0.10
CA PRO A 56 8.25 -11.26 -0.13
C PRO A 56 7.72 -11.63 1.26
N ILE A 57 6.58 -11.02 1.64
CA ILE A 57 5.92 -11.29 2.91
C ILE A 57 4.82 -12.33 2.68
N SER A 58 5.02 -13.55 3.20
CA SER A 58 4.00 -14.59 3.16
C SER A 58 2.97 -14.41 4.26
N SER A 59 1.75 -14.10 3.91
CA SER A 59 0.64 -14.01 4.85
C SER A 59 0.35 -15.34 5.57
N TYR A 60 0.65 -16.47 4.90
CA TYR A 60 0.50 -17.80 5.47
C TYR A 60 1.38 -18.03 6.70
N ASN A 61 2.62 -17.51 6.67
CA ASN A 61 3.59 -17.71 7.74
C ASN A 61 3.37 -16.78 8.97
N LEU A 62 2.47 -15.80 8.86
CA LEU A 62 2.23 -14.81 9.93
C LEU A 62 1.12 -15.21 10.91
N ASN A 63 0.44 -16.35 10.70
CA ASN A 63 -0.58 -16.90 11.62
C ASN A 63 -1.62 -15.85 12.05
N PHE A 64 -2.27 -15.19 11.10
CA PHE A 64 -3.36 -14.26 11.41
C PHE A 64 -4.52 -15.02 12.10
N GLU A 65 -5.10 -14.43 13.15
CA GLU A 65 -6.14 -15.02 13.96
C GLU A 65 -7.41 -15.36 13.17
N ASN A 66 -7.71 -14.59 12.12
CA ASN A 66 -8.87 -14.82 11.26
C ASN A 66 -8.69 -14.21 9.86
N TYR A 67 -9.53 -14.63 8.91
CA TYR A 67 -9.53 -14.13 7.53
C TYR A 67 -9.88 -12.63 7.41
N SER A 68 -10.57 -12.07 8.39
CA SER A 68 -10.97 -10.66 8.42
C SER A 68 -9.94 -9.74 9.08
N ASP A 69 -8.75 -10.24 9.38
CA ASP A 69 -7.68 -9.44 9.96
C ASP A 69 -7.26 -8.34 8.98
N ASN A 70 -7.33 -7.10 9.45
CA ASN A 70 -7.01 -5.93 8.65
C ASN A 70 -5.55 -5.92 8.18
N ARG A 71 -4.63 -6.51 8.96
CA ARG A 71 -3.21 -6.67 8.62
C ARG A 71 -3.03 -7.60 7.42
N LYS A 72 -3.82 -8.68 7.34
CA LYS A 72 -3.82 -9.58 6.17
C LYS A 72 -4.30 -8.84 4.92
N LYS A 73 -5.39 -8.09 5.02
CA LYS A 73 -5.91 -7.29 3.91
C LYS A 73 -4.91 -6.22 3.43
N LEU A 74 -4.14 -5.65 4.36
CA LEU A 74 -3.07 -4.73 4.01
C LEU A 74 -2.01 -5.42 3.11
N LEU A 75 -1.61 -6.65 3.43
CA LEU A 75 -0.68 -7.40 2.59
C LEU A 75 -1.23 -7.73 1.19
N GLU A 76 -2.55 -7.87 1.06
CA GLU A 76 -3.20 -8.08 -0.24
C GLU A 76 -3.19 -6.82 -1.14
N ALA A 77 -2.91 -5.65 -0.56
CA ALA A 77 -2.86 -4.38 -1.28
C ALA A 77 -1.48 -4.04 -1.90
N GLY A 78 -0.51 -4.95 -1.86
CA GLY A 78 0.81 -4.71 -2.45
C GLY A 78 1.62 -3.68 -1.69
N VAL A 79 1.72 -3.82 -0.37
CA VAL A 79 2.42 -2.87 0.49
C VAL A 79 3.91 -3.19 0.58
N ILE A 80 4.71 -2.16 0.40
CA ILE A 80 6.16 -2.19 0.52
C ILE A 80 6.54 -1.55 1.85
N ILE A 81 7.23 -2.29 2.71
CA ILE A 81 7.55 -1.87 4.07
C ILE A 81 9.05 -1.87 4.29
N ASN A 82 9.61 -0.73 4.67
CA ASN A 82 11.02 -0.60 4.98
C ASN A 82 11.31 -1.03 6.42
N PHE A 83 12.32 -1.87 6.58
CA PHE A 83 12.86 -2.31 7.86
C PHE A 83 14.35 -1.97 7.96
N PRO A 84 14.84 -1.54 9.12
CA PRO A 84 16.27 -1.48 9.40
C PRO A 84 16.95 -2.84 9.18
N ILE A 85 18.20 -2.82 8.74
CA ILE A 85 18.96 -4.05 8.56
C ILE A 85 19.13 -4.74 9.92
N GLY A 86 18.71 -6.01 9.97
CA GLY A 86 18.78 -6.84 11.18
C GLY A 86 17.49 -6.86 12.03
N ASP A 87 16.46 -6.14 11.66
CA ASP A 87 15.16 -6.22 12.33
C ASP A 87 14.42 -7.52 12.03
N LEU A 88 14.60 -8.01 10.80
CA LEU A 88 14.05 -9.30 10.38
C LEU A 88 15.18 -10.28 10.14
N GLU A 89 14.94 -11.54 10.46
CA GLU A 89 15.86 -12.63 10.19
C GLU A 89 15.66 -13.16 8.78
N ILE A 90 16.76 -13.47 8.11
CA ILE A 90 16.77 -14.00 6.74
C ILE A 90 17.39 -15.39 6.70
N SER A 91 17.01 -16.18 5.70
CA SER A 91 17.61 -17.51 5.48
C SER A 91 19.12 -17.42 5.22
N ALA A 92 19.84 -18.51 5.44
CA ALA A 92 21.26 -18.58 5.15
C ALA A 92 21.58 -18.30 3.66
N SER A 93 20.66 -18.64 2.75
CA SER A 93 20.74 -18.30 1.32
C SER A 93 20.50 -16.81 1.03
N ARG A 94 20.01 -16.03 1.99
CA ARG A 94 19.62 -14.61 1.88
C ARG A 94 18.51 -14.33 0.84
N GLU A 95 17.71 -15.33 0.49
CA GLU A 95 16.66 -15.20 -0.51
C GLU A 95 15.26 -15.06 0.10
N GLN A 96 15.09 -15.43 1.37
CA GLN A 96 13.79 -15.46 2.02
C GLN A 96 13.86 -14.98 3.47
N LEU A 97 12.74 -14.46 3.96
CA LEU A 97 12.54 -14.18 5.38
C LEU A 97 12.46 -15.48 6.19
N GLN A 98 13.10 -15.49 7.36
CA GLN A 98 12.84 -16.48 8.39
C GLN A 98 11.73 -15.97 9.32
N TYR A 99 10.65 -16.75 9.43
CA TYR A 99 9.51 -16.41 10.26
C TYR A 99 9.71 -16.89 11.71
N THR A 100 10.83 -16.49 12.32
CA THR A 100 11.04 -16.64 13.76
C THR A 100 10.04 -15.78 14.53
N ASP A 101 9.84 -16.05 15.81
CA ASP A 101 8.93 -15.24 16.64
C ASP A 101 9.32 -13.76 16.65
N ARG A 102 10.63 -13.46 16.62
CA ARG A 102 11.13 -12.08 16.49
C ARG A 102 10.67 -11.43 15.19
N SER A 103 10.92 -12.07 14.06
CA SER A 103 10.54 -11.54 12.74
C SER A 103 9.02 -11.43 12.58
N LYS A 104 8.27 -12.43 13.05
CA LYS A 104 6.80 -12.38 13.06
C LYS A 104 6.27 -11.21 13.86
N ASN A 105 6.77 -11.02 15.09
CA ASN A 105 6.34 -9.93 15.95
C ASN A 105 6.69 -8.56 15.36
N ALA A 106 7.86 -8.40 14.77
CA ALA A 106 8.26 -7.16 14.10
C ALA A 106 7.33 -6.84 12.92
N LEU A 107 7.06 -7.82 12.04
CA LEU A 107 6.14 -7.68 10.91
C LEU A 107 4.71 -7.36 11.37
N LEU A 108 4.17 -8.12 12.32
CA LEU A 108 2.80 -7.91 12.81
C LEU A 108 2.63 -6.57 13.53
N SER A 109 3.65 -6.12 14.28
CA SER A 109 3.65 -4.80 14.92
C SER A 109 3.65 -3.68 13.89
N LYS A 110 4.50 -3.76 12.87
CA LYS A 110 4.56 -2.74 11.81
C LYS A 110 3.27 -2.71 10.98
N LEU A 111 2.72 -3.88 10.62
CA LEU A 111 1.44 -3.97 9.93
C LEU A 111 0.29 -3.36 10.76
N LYS A 112 0.29 -3.60 12.08
CA LYS A 112 -0.69 -3.00 12.98
C LYS A 112 -0.56 -1.47 13.01
N ASP A 113 0.65 -0.95 13.15
CA ASP A 113 0.93 0.48 13.16
C ASP A 113 0.47 1.15 11.85
N ILE A 114 0.71 0.51 10.70
CA ILE A 114 0.23 1.00 9.39
C ILE A 114 -1.31 1.04 9.36
N VAL A 115 -1.98 -0.04 9.78
CA VAL A 115 -3.45 -0.09 9.79
C VAL A 115 -4.03 0.97 10.71
N ASP A 116 -3.45 1.17 11.89
CA ASP A 116 -3.92 2.15 12.87
C ASP A 116 -3.77 3.60 12.37
N LYS A 117 -2.68 3.89 11.62
CA LYS A 117 -2.39 5.22 11.05
C LYS A 117 -3.00 5.46 9.66
N LEU A 118 -3.46 4.42 9.00
CA LEU A 118 -3.97 4.50 7.62
C LEU A 118 -5.07 5.57 7.43
N PRO A 119 -6.03 5.78 8.35
CA PRO A 119 -7.02 6.84 8.21
C PRO A 119 -6.42 8.25 8.17
N ASP A 120 -5.39 8.51 8.97
CA ASP A 120 -4.72 9.81 9.01
C ASP A 120 -3.91 10.04 7.74
N VAL A 121 -3.21 9.02 7.26
CA VAL A 121 -2.48 9.05 5.99
C VAL A 121 -3.42 9.34 4.82
N LEU A 122 -4.57 8.66 4.77
CA LEU A 122 -5.59 8.89 3.76
C LEU A 122 -6.22 10.29 3.86
N ALA A 123 -6.48 10.75 5.07
CA ALA A 123 -6.98 12.12 5.29
C ALA A 123 -5.96 13.15 4.80
N GLY A 124 -4.66 12.91 5.03
CA GLY A 124 -3.56 13.72 4.50
C GLY A 124 -3.54 13.74 2.97
N ALA A 125 -3.66 12.59 2.32
CA ALA A 125 -3.71 12.50 0.86
C ALA A 125 -4.91 13.24 0.23
N LEU A 126 -6.00 13.42 0.98
CA LEU A 126 -7.16 14.18 0.56
C LEU A 126 -7.09 15.67 0.92
N ALA A 127 -6.13 16.09 1.74
CA ALA A 127 -6.06 17.46 2.26
C ALA A 127 -5.84 18.52 1.16
N ASP A 128 -5.13 18.17 0.10
CA ASP A 128 -4.85 19.06 -1.03
C ASP A 128 -6.02 19.19 -2.02
N CYS A 129 -7.09 18.43 -1.84
CA CYS A 129 -8.28 18.51 -2.66
C CYS A 129 -8.99 19.84 -2.46
N LYS A 130 -9.30 20.54 -3.55
CA LYS A 130 -9.96 21.85 -3.50
C LYS A 130 -11.44 21.74 -3.14
N THR A 131 -12.09 20.65 -3.55
CA THR A 131 -13.50 20.40 -3.33
C THR A 131 -13.75 19.01 -2.78
N TYR A 132 -14.92 18.82 -2.14
CA TYR A 132 -15.37 17.49 -1.73
C TYR A 132 -15.46 16.51 -2.92
N TRP A 133 -15.75 17.05 -4.13
CA TRP A 133 -15.83 16.24 -5.33
C TRP A 133 -14.47 15.66 -5.73
N ASP A 134 -13.42 16.49 -5.72
CA ASP A 134 -12.05 16.03 -6.01
C ASP A 134 -11.63 14.93 -5.02
N ALA A 135 -11.88 15.15 -3.72
CA ALA A 135 -11.61 14.16 -2.70
C ALA A 135 -12.40 12.84 -2.94
N LYS A 136 -13.62 12.94 -3.44
CA LYS A 136 -14.46 11.78 -3.78
C LYS A 136 -13.93 11.00 -4.97
N ILE A 137 -13.39 11.68 -5.98
CA ILE A 137 -12.75 11.04 -7.15
C ILE A 137 -11.55 10.24 -6.70
N ILE A 138 -10.62 10.87 -5.97
CA ILE A 138 -9.42 10.19 -5.45
C ILE A 138 -9.80 9.00 -4.56
N TYR A 139 -10.75 9.17 -3.67
CA TYR A 139 -11.23 8.08 -2.83
C TYR A 139 -11.77 6.90 -3.65
N ASN A 140 -12.53 7.18 -4.72
CA ASN A 140 -13.03 6.13 -5.60
C ASN A 140 -11.92 5.44 -6.38
N GLU A 141 -10.95 6.16 -6.89
CA GLU A 141 -9.80 5.59 -7.61
C GLU A 141 -9.00 4.65 -6.71
N LEU A 142 -8.82 4.99 -5.44
CA LEU A 142 -8.08 4.15 -4.49
C LEU A 142 -8.84 2.87 -4.11
N PHE A 143 -10.16 2.95 -3.91
CA PHE A 143 -10.93 1.87 -3.27
C PHE A 143 -11.92 1.14 -4.18
N TYR A 144 -12.13 1.61 -5.41
CA TYR A 144 -13.08 1.02 -6.36
C TYR A 144 -12.42 0.69 -7.70
N HIS A 145 -13.14 -0.06 -8.52
CA HIS A 145 -12.77 -0.37 -9.91
C HIS A 145 -11.36 -0.93 -10.10
N GLY A 146 -10.91 -1.78 -9.17
CA GLY A 146 -9.55 -2.35 -9.23
C GLY A 146 -8.46 -1.41 -8.68
N GLY A 147 -8.85 -0.37 -7.96
CA GLY A 147 -7.90 0.51 -7.26
C GLY A 147 -6.99 -0.28 -6.33
N SER A 148 -5.77 0.19 -6.19
CA SER A 148 -4.69 -0.49 -5.46
C SER A 148 -5.00 -0.79 -3.99
N LEU A 149 -5.92 -0.04 -3.38
CA LEU A 149 -6.34 -0.22 -1.99
C LEU A 149 -7.71 -0.91 -1.86
N PHE A 150 -8.20 -1.55 -2.93
CA PHE A 150 -9.50 -2.24 -2.90
C PHE A 150 -9.62 -3.26 -1.76
N ALA A 151 -8.55 -4.00 -1.46
CA ALA A 151 -8.49 -4.95 -0.34
C ALA A 151 -8.74 -4.29 1.02
N LEU A 152 -8.41 -3.00 1.17
CA LEU A 152 -8.58 -2.22 2.41
C LEU A 152 -9.96 -1.56 2.54
N LYS A 153 -10.82 -1.68 1.55
CA LYS A 153 -12.15 -1.07 1.51
C LYS A 153 -12.98 -1.31 2.78
N ASP A 154 -12.98 -2.53 3.28
CA ASP A 154 -13.75 -2.87 4.48
C ASP A 154 -13.09 -2.38 5.76
N VAL A 155 -11.76 -2.26 5.77
CA VAL A 155 -11.00 -1.64 6.86
C VAL A 155 -11.42 -0.18 6.99
N ILE A 156 -11.38 0.54 5.90
CA ILE A 156 -11.69 1.97 5.83
C ILE A 156 -13.17 2.24 6.12
N LYS A 157 -14.09 1.38 5.72
CA LYS A 157 -15.51 1.49 6.06
C LYS A 157 -15.75 1.51 7.57
N LYS A 158 -14.99 0.70 8.32
CA LYS A 158 -15.15 0.60 9.78
C LYS A 158 -14.58 1.81 10.51
N VAL A 159 -13.44 2.30 10.04
CA VAL A 159 -12.72 3.41 10.70
C VAL A 159 -13.28 4.77 10.27
N GLY A 160 -13.71 4.91 9.02
CA GLY A 160 -14.17 6.15 8.41
C GLY A 160 -13.01 7.09 8.07
N ILE A 161 -13.12 7.78 6.95
CA ILE A 161 -12.21 8.86 6.55
C ILE A 161 -12.99 10.16 6.51
N SER A 162 -12.40 11.24 6.96
CA SER A 162 -12.98 12.56 6.84
C SER A 162 -12.13 13.46 5.97
N TYR A 163 -12.77 14.23 5.11
CA TYR A 163 -12.18 15.33 4.37
C TYR A 163 -12.64 16.65 4.97
N THR A 164 -11.77 17.62 5.12
CA THR A 164 -12.10 18.96 5.56
C THR A 164 -11.89 19.93 4.40
N ASP A 165 -12.94 20.60 3.96
CA ASP A 165 -12.84 21.54 2.85
C ASP A 165 -12.19 22.87 3.28
N LYS A 166 -11.90 23.73 2.30
CA LYS A 166 -11.29 25.06 2.51
C LYS A 166 -12.07 26.00 3.45
N ASN A 167 -13.35 25.71 3.69
CA ASN A 167 -14.20 26.47 4.59
C ASN A 167 -14.24 25.87 6.00
N GLY A 168 -13.45 24.84 6.28
CA GLY A 168 -13.39 24.14 7.56
C GLY A 168 -14.53 23.15 7.77
N LYS A 169 -15.38 22.90 6.76
CA LYS A 169 -16.47 21.94 6.87
C LYS A 169 -15.93 20.53 6.73
N LYS A 170 -16.20 19.70 7.73
CA LYS A 170 -15.80 18.29 7.76
C LYS A 170 -16.84 17.42 7.08
N TRP A 171 -16.39 16.62 6.12
CA TRP A 171 -17.19 15.69 5.35
C TRP A 171 -16.77 14.25 5.68
N ASN A 172 -17.72 13.40 6.00
CA ASN A 172 -17.43 11.98 6.17
C ASN A 172 -17.44 11.31 4.79
N MET A 173 -16.33 10.70 4.42
CA MET A 173 -16.15 9.94 3.18
C MET A 173 -16.84 8.57 3.32
N LYS A 174 -18.18 8.59 3.38
CA LYS A 174 -18.97 7.37 3.42
C LYS A 174 -18.89 6.66 2.08
N HIS A 175 -18.85 5.34 2.18
CA HIS A 175 -18.90 4.40 1.10
C HIS A 175 -20.31 4.35 0.48
N ASN A 176 -20.74 5.38 -0.16
CA ASN A 176 -21.96 5.35 -0.94
C ASN A 176 -21.57 4.99 -2.37
N HIS A 177 -22.20 3.96 -2.91
CA HIS A 177 -22.17 3.66 -4.33
C HIS A 177 -22.39 4.97 -5.10
N PHE A 178 -21.43 5.34 -5.92
CA PHE A 178 -21.59 6.45 -6.84
C PHE A 178 -22.62 6.00 -7.86
N ASP A 179 -23.86 6.42 -7.69
CA ASP A 179 -24.85 6.30 -8.74
C ASP A 179 -24.56 7.40 -9.78
N THR A 180 -23.62 7.08 -10.69
CA THR A 180 -23.28 7.96 -11.81
C THR A 180 -24.48 8.20 -12.74
N SER A 181 -25.57 7.42 -12.60
CA SER A 181 -26.79 7.61 -13.40
C SER A 181 -27.51 8.93 -13.09
N LYS A 182 -27.28 9.53 -11.92
CA LYS A 182 -27.88 10.80 -11.51
C LYS A 182 -27.16 12.06 -12.00
N TYR A 183 -25.91 11.94 -12.46
CA TYR A 183 -25.07 13.09 -12.83
C TYR A 183 -24.55 13.07 -14.27
N GLY A 184 -24.94 12.09 -15.06
CA GLY A 184 -24.45 11.86 -16.42
C GLY A 184 -25.32 12.42 -17.54
N LYS A 185 -26.13 13.46 -17.30
CA LYS A 185 -26.98 14.04 -18.36
C LYS A 185 -26.72 15.50 -18.72
N ASP A 186 -25.76 16.16 -18.05
CA ASP A 186 -25.44 17.56 -18.33
C ASP A 186 -23.92 17.79 -18.34
N ILE A 187 -23.21 17.16 -19.29
CA ILE A 187 -21.91 17.62 -19.79
C ILE A 187 -21.90 17.40 -21.30
#